data_94ee569e343b3c8a1f177905ed9b34b9
#
_entry.id   94ee569e343b3c8a1f177905ed9b34b9
#
_cell.length_a   1.000
_cell.length_b   1.000
_cell.length_c   1.000
_cell.angle_alpha   90.00
_cell.angle_beta   90.00
_cell.angle_gamma   90.00
#
_symmetry.space_group_name_H-M   'P 1'
#
loop_
_entity.id
_entity.type
_entity.pdbx_description
1 polymer ?
#
loop_
_entity_poly.entity_id
_entity_poly.type
_entity_poly.pdbx_seq_one_letter_code
_entity_poly.pdbx_strand_id
1 'polypeptide(L)'
;MRQHLFMLFILASSLVACKQSEVSETSSENRVNTFSFYEDTLNPGLTQATYKIEHLSDTGLIYNVDSLRFGTCLDSVIPYITYKATPGAATYYLPNDTIASTGYDTLNFSQKPIYLYVLASDLKTERWYRIDINVHKVNPYLYVWERLTENIFPAQNCETQAFYINNQFVIYVNNGLSTQVYTSSDAKVWNKANIPTGIPTPCFVKDILQHNDTLYYIDKNQLFRSVDQQTWTATDYSTASFEPINMLLSYHEKAWCVIQDRTTQELILATIQGDTIEPCTHISGYNNGVLPADFPISDFAATAFESSSERPRAMIVGGRNFNGDPINSRWNIEYVANEKAYRLKNFTISQPTFHTLTGASIVQYGGQLIMFGGIDNDLEWNSNILYSDDEGMHWYVPDTASNQLPLEYQSRQNQSVIVNQKSIYLIGGQSHTTSFSDVYRGRLNSLQ
;
A
#
# COMPACT_ATOMS: atom_id res chain seq x y z
N MET A 1 10.46 22.13 101.16
CA MET A 1 10.32 20.86 101.87
C MET A 1 10.80 19.72 100.95
N ARG A 2 11.85 19.06 101.49
CA ARG A 2 12.29 17.70 101.13
C ARG A 2 12.36 17.27 99.67
N GLN A 3 13.59 17.21 99.14
CA GLN A 3 14.51 16.07 99.14
C GLN A 3 13.86 14.76 98.59
N HIS A 4 14.37 14.29 97.43
CA HIS A 4 15.20 13.07 97.42
C HIS A 4 15.93 12.96 96.09
N LEU A 5 17.23 12.87 96.29
CA LEU A 5 18.33 12.51 95.40
C LEU A 5 18.18 11.02 95.01
N PHE A 6 18.21 10.66 93.74
CA PHE A 6 18.45 9.30 93.31
C PHE A 6 19.51 9.27 92.20
N MET A 7 20.63 8.77 92.61
CA MET A 7 21.81 8.52 91.81
C MET A 7 21.58 7.26 91.03
N LEU A 8 21.59 7.34 89.70
CA LEU A 8 21.53 6.15 88.86
C LEU A 8 22.85 6.00 88.12
N PHE A 9 23.55 4.91 88.43
CA PHE A 9 24.72 4.44 87.71
C PHE A 9 24.43 4.09 86.29
N ILE A 10 25.06 4.79 85.36
CA ILE A 10 25.00 4.39 83.91
C ILE A 10 26.23 3.48 83.70
N LEU A 11 25.93 2.20 83.51
CA LEU A 11 26.90 1.18 83.08
C LEU A 11 27.08 1.39 81.55
N ALA A 12 28.25 1.92 81.15
CA ALA A 12 28.61 2.01 79.71
C ALA A 12 29.00 0.60 79.25
N SER A 13 28.04 -0.09 78.63
CA SER A 13 28.30 -1.28 77.80
C SER A 13 28.72 -0.80 76.40
N SER A 14 30.01 -0.88 76.13
CA SER A 14 30.57 -0.73 74.80
C SER A 14 30.10 -1.89 73.88
N LEU A 15 29.09 -1.65 73.16
CA LEU A 15 28.68 -2.49 71.96
C LEU A 15 29.78 -2.30 70.91
N VAL A 16 30.71 -3.23 70.83
CA VAL A 16 31.55 -3.44 69.66
C VAL A 16 30.61 -3.99 68.56
N ALA A 17 30.08 -3.10 67.72
CA ALA A 17 29.43 -3.50 66.48
C ALA A 17 30.49 -4.08 65.53
N CYS A 18 30.61 -5.39 65.50
CA CYS A 18 31.26 -6.06 64.38
C CYS A 18 30.52 -5.63 63.14
N LYS A 19 31.10 -4.76 62.34
CA LYS A 19 30.72 -4.63 60.92
C LYS A 19 31.01 -6.00 60.28
N GLN A 20 29.99 -6.81 60.18
CA GLN A 20 30.01 -7.95 59.29
C GLN A 20 30.21 -7.36 57.90
N SER A 21 31.43 -7.47 57.38
CA SER A 21 31.64 -7.23 55.94
C SER A 21 30.74 -8.24 55.24
N GLU A 22 29.69 -7.75 54.58
CA GLU A 22 28.96 -8.58 53.63
C GLU A 22 30.02 -9.09 52.65
N VAL A 23 30.39 -10.33 52.77
CA VAL A 23 31.13 -11.04 51.74
C VAL A 23 30.11 -11.15 50.59
N SER A 24 30.26 -10.29 49.59
CA SER A 24 29.44 -10.43 48.37
C SER A 24 29.71 -11.84 47.85
N GLU A 25 28.70 -12.70 47.92
CA GLU A 25 28.79 -14.04 47.33
C GLU A 25 29.16 -13.89 45.85
N THR A 26 30.36 -14.34 45.50
CA THR A 26 30.78 -14.37 44.09
C THR A 26 29.96 -15.43 43.35
N SER A 27 29.34 -15.05 42.23
CA SER A 27 28.52 -15.92 41.38
C SER A 27 29.30 -16.36 40.17
N SER A 28 29.13 -17.62 39.77
CA SER A 28 29.58 -18.14 38.45
C SER A 28 28.58 -17.87 37.33
N GLU A 29 27.50 -17.18 37.61
CA GLU A 29 26.48 -16.83 36.58
C GLU A 29 27.01 -15.71 35.65
N ASN A 30 27.05 -15.99 34.34
CA ASN A 30 27.61 -15.11 33.31
C ASN A 30 26.69 -14.95 32.12
N ARG A 31 25.40 -15.31 32.26
CA ARG A 31 24.44 -15.23 31.15
C ARG A 31 23.87 -13.84 31.01
N VAL A 32 23.75 -13.40 29.73
CA VAL A 32 22.96 -12.26 29.33
C VAL A 32 21.48 -12.58 29.57
N ASN A 33 20.73 -11.66 30.18
CA ASN A 33 19.31 -11.82 30.46
C ASN A 33 18.47 -11.17 29.34
N THR A 34 18.76 -9.91 28.99
CA THR A 34 18.10 -9.21 27.89
C THR A 34 19.13 -8.47 27.06
N PHE A 35 18.79 -8.30 25.79
CA PHE A 35 19.51 -7.45 24.84
C PHE A 35 18.53 -6.55 24.13
N SER A 36 18.87 -5.29 23.96
CA SER A 36 18.17 -4.28 23.16
C SER A 36 19.16 -3.16 22.81
N PHE A 37 18.67 -2.06 22.30
CA PHE A 37 19.41 -0.81 22.15
C PHE A 37 18.72 0.29 22.96
N TYR A 38 19.46 1.30 23.34
CA TYR A 38 18.86 2.54 23.82
C TYR A 38 18.10 3.23 22.69
N GLU A 39 17.15 4.09 23.07
CA GLU A 39 16.39 4.87 22.12
C GLU A 39 17.32 5.74 21.27
N ASP A 40 17.12 5.70 19.96
CA ASP A 40 17.89 6.47 18.98
C ASP A 40 16.90 7.18 18.04
N THR A 41 16.94 8.51 18.06
CA THR A 41 16.07 9.35 17.23
C THR A 41 16.33 9.19 15.73
N LEU A 42 17.54 8.78 15.33
CA LEU A 42 17.90 8.48 13.94
C LEU A 42 17.41 7.09 13.50
N ASN A 43 17.22 6.19 14.47
CA ASN A 43 16.83 4.79 14.24
C ASN A 43 15.66 4.37 15.13
N PRO A 44 14.46 4.94 14.98
CA PRO A 44 13.34 4.75 15.91
C PRO A 44 12.83 3.30 15.99
N GLY A 45 13.23 2.43 15.08
CA GLY A 45 12.86 1.00 15.08
C GLY A 45 13.76 0.11 15.94
N LEU A 46 14.89 0.60 16.46
CA LEU A 46 15.86 -0.22 17.21
C LEU A 46 15.28 -0.77 18.51
N THR A 47 14.58 0.03 19.27
CA THR A 47 13.97 -0.37 20.56
C THR A 47 12.73 -1.24 20.39
N GLN A 48 12.09 -1.19 19.24
CA GLN A 48 10.87 -1.95 18.93
C GLN A 48 11.17 -3.36 18.39
N ALA A 49 12.40 -3.61 17.96
CA ALA A 49 12.81 -4.89 17.43
C ALA A 49 12.88 -5.97 18.52
N THR A 50 12.53 -7.19 18.16
CA THR A 50 12.65 -8.35 19.05
C THR A 50 14.01 -8.98 18.90
N TYR A 51 14.76 -9.03 20.00
CA TYR A 51 16.07 -9.67 20.06
C TYR A 51 15.98 -10.99 20.81
N LYS A 52 16.71 -11.99 20.34
CA LYS A 52 16.76 -13.33 20.91
C LYS A 52 18.17 -13.65 21.37
N ILE A 53 18.27 -14.33 22.51
CA ILE A 53 19.52 -14.76 23.10
C ILE A 53 19.51 -16.29 23.19
N GLU A 54 20.48 -16.92 22.59
CA GLU A 54 20.70 -18.36 22.67
C GLU A 54 21.97 -18.65 23.47
N HIS A 55 21.82 -19.42 24.53
CA HIS A 55 22.93 -19.80 25.43
C HIS A 55 23.52 -21.14 25.00
N LEU A 56 24.24 -21.14 23.85
CA LEU A 56 24.90 -22.32 23.33
C LEU A 56 26.12 -22.70 24.21
N SER A 57 26.61 -23.94 24.09
CA SER A 57 27.69 -24.48 24.93
C SER A 57 29.00 -23.72 24.77
N ASP A 58 29.38 -23.38 23.56
CA ASP A 58 30.68 -22.76 23.28
C ASP A 58 30.58 -21.23 23.22
N THR A 59 29.80 -20.73 22.25
CA THR A 59 29.57 -19.31 22.05
C THR A 59 28.08 -19.05 21.92
N GLY A 60 27.46 -18.28 22.81
CA GLY A 60 26.09 -17.87 22.71
C GLY A 60 25.86 -16.97 21.49
N LEU A 61 24.59 -16.83 21.10
CA LEU A 61 24.19 -16.00 19.97
C LEU A 61 23.15 -14.97 20.42
N ILE A 62 23.35 -13.73 20.01
CA ILE A 62 22.40 -12.62 20.18
C ILE A 62 22.04 -12.11 18.78
N TYR A 63 20.75 -12.10 18.44
CA TYR A 63 20.31 -11.66 17.11
C TYR A 63 18.91 -11.09 17.13
N ASN A 64 18.59 -10.28 16.14
CA ASN A 64 17.21 -9.82 15.92
C ASN A 64 16.42 -10.86 15.14
N VAL A 65 15.19 -11.16 15.57
CA VAL A 65 14.31 -12.17 14.97
C VAL A 65 13.94 -11.75 13.55
N ASP A 66 13.50 -10.49 13.40
CA ASP A 66 13.20 -9.88 12.11
C ASP A 66 14.29 -8.86 11.78
N SER A 67 14.67 -8.75 10.52
CA SER A 67 15.65 -7.75 10.09
C SER A 67 15.15 -6.34 10.41
N LEU A 68 16.03 -5.48 10.87
CA LEU A 68 15.74 -4.06 11.05
C LEU A 68 15.40 -3.41 9.72
N ARG A 69 14.68 -2.29 9.75
CA ARG A 69 14.26 -1.57 8.56
C ARG A 69 15.46 -1.21 7.67
N PHE A 70 15.24 -1.23 6.37
CA PHE A 70 16.21 -0.72 5.41
C PHE A 70 16.60 0.73 5.74
N GLY A 71 17.89 1.02 5.68
CA GLY A 71 18.42 2.34 6.02
C GLY A 71 18.70 2.55 7.53
N THR A 72 18.41 1.58 8.41
CA THR A 72 18.85 1.65 9.79
C THR A 72 20.38 1.74 9.85
N CYS A 73 20.90 2.83 10.42
CA CYS A 73 22.33 3.05 10.58
C CYS A 73 22.80 2.42 11.87
N LEU A 74 23.74 1.49 11.80
CA LEU A 74 24.31 0.78 12.95
C LEU A 74 25.72 1.24 13.30
N ASP A 75 26.22 2.33 12.70
CA ASP A 75 27.60 2.78 12.88
C ASP A 75 27.88 3.38 14.24
N SER A 76 26.83 3.84 14.93
CA SER A 76 26.97 4.54 16.21
C SER A 76 25.72 4.34 17.05
N VAL A 77 25.56 3.15 17.64
CA VAL A 77 24.41 2.78 18.48
C VAL A 77 24.84 2.31 19.86
N ILE A 78 23.98 2.46 20.85
CA ILE A 78 24.29 2.11 22.26
C ILE A 78 23.49 0.86 22.60
N PRO A 79 24.13 -0.31 22.80
CA PRO A 79 23.45 -1.51 23.25
C PRO A 79 23.00 -1.38 24.72
N TYR A 80 21.82 -1.92 25.00
CA TYR A 80 21.28 -2.07 26.34
C TYR A 80 21.25 -3.55 26.72
N ILE A 81 22.08 -3.95 27.70
CA ILE A 81 22.21 -5.34 28.12
C ILE A 81 21.93 -5.46 29.61
N THR A 82 21.10 -6.44 29.95
CA THR A 82 20.99 -6.88 31.35
C THR A 82 21.56 -8.28 31.53
N TYR A 83 22.09 -8.58 32.68
CA TYR A 83 22.68 -9.87 33.00
C TYR A 83 21.86 -10.57 34.07
N LYS A 84 21.91 -11.91 34.13
CA LYS A 84 21.25 -12.69 35.19
C LYS A 84 21.88 -12.49 36.56
N ALA A 85 23.18 -12.21 36.61
CA ALA A 85 23.89 -11.74 37.80
C ALA A 85 24.86 -10.66 37.36
N THR A 86 25.23 -9.75 38.28
CA THR A 86 26.21 -8.70 37.98
C THR A 86 27.53 -9.31 37.54
N PRO A 87 28.04 -9.07 36.34
CA PRO A 87 29.32 -9.60 35.90
C PRO A 87 30.47 -8.93 36.61
N GLY A 88 31.60 -9.65 36.73
CA GLY A 88 32.87 -9.08 37.16
C GLY A 88 33.48 -8.15 36.10
N ALA A 89 33.29 -8.52 34.83
CA ALA A 89 33.62 -7.67 33.66
C ALA A 89 32.79 -8.05 32.44
N ALA A 90 32.54 -7.09 31.56
CA ALA A 90 32.02 -7.32 30.22
C ALA A 90 32.82 -6.51 29.21
N THR A 91 33.11 -7.09 28.06
CA THR A 91 33.97 -6.48 27.04
C THR A 91 33.46 -6.79 25.66
N TYR A 92 33.35 -5.79 24.82
CA TYR A 92 33.05 -5.94 23.41
C TYR A 92 34.32 -6.08 22.58
N TYR A 93 34.33 -7.07 21.69
CA TYR A 93 35.37 -7.27 20.69
C TYR A 93 34.79 -6.98 19.33
N LEU A 94 35.23 -5.91 18.71
CA LEU A 94 34.91 -5.48 17.36
C LEU A 94 36.07 -5.84 16.41
N PRO A 95 35.89 -5.82 15.10
CA PRO A 95 36.96 -6.18 14.14
C PRO A 95 38.26 -5.39 14.32
N ASN A 96 38.19 -4.14 14.77
CA ASN A 96 39.35 -3.25 14.90
C ASN A 96 39.46 -2.58 16.27
N ASP A 97 38.65 -3.01 17.26
CA ASP A 97 38.62 -2.36 18.57
C ASP A 97 38.18 -3.33 19.67
N THR A 98 38.55 -2.99 20.92
CA THR A 98 38.13 -3.73 22.12
C THR A 98 37.71 -2.73 23.18
N ILE A 99 36.45 -2.79 23.57
CA ILE A 99 35.80 -1.80 24.45
C ILE A 99 35.30 -2.49 25.71
N ALA A 100 35.88 -2.12 26.88
CA ALA A 100 35.34 -2.55 28.18
C ALA A 100 33.96 -1.90 28.36
N SER A 101 32.94 -2.73 28.64
CA SER A 101 31.57 -2.23 28.73
C SER A 101 31.34 -1.39 29.97
N THR A 102 30.86 -0.18 29.80
CA THR A 102 30.40 0.74 30.85
C THR A 102 28.85 0.75 30.95
N GLY A 103 28.17 0.10 30.01
CA GLY A 103 26.71 0.08 29.88
C GLY A 103 26.13 1.19 29.01
N TYR A 104 26.92 2.17 28.59
CA TYR A 104 26.54 3.30 27.73
C TYR A 104 27.52 3.51 26.57
N ASP A 105 28.15 2.45 26.12
CA ASP A 105 29.20 2.52 25.12
C ASP A 105 28.57 2.64 23.72
N THR A 106 29.01 3.61 22.93
CA THR A 106 28.64 3.75 21.54
C THR A 106 29.47 2.80 20.71
N LEU A 107 28.81 1.90 19.98
CA LEU A 107 29.44 0.84 19.18
C LEU A 107 29.02 0.87 17.75
N ASN A 108 29.92 0.41 16.87
CA ASN A 108 29.63 0.23 15.45
C ASN A 108 29.23 -1.24 15.18
N PHE A 109 27.93 -1.47 14.97
CA PHE A 109 27.37 -2.78 14.64
C PHE A 109 27.27 -3.05 13.14
N SER A 110 27.68 -2.13 12.29
CA SER A 110 27.75 -2.37 10.82
C SER A 110 28.93 -3.25 10.45
N GLN A 111 29.98 -3.28 11.28
CA GLN A 111 31.16 -4.12 11.10
C GLN A 111 30.99 -5.44 11.84
N LYS A 112 31.25 -6.56 11.16
CA LYS A 112 31.12 -7.91 11.74
C LYS A 112 32.44 -8.67 11.60
N PRO A 113 32.75 -9.62 12.49
CA PRO A 113 31.94 -10.10 13.62
C PRO A 113 32.08 -9.22 14.87
N ILE A 114 31.04 -9.22 15.72
CA ILE A 114 31.07 -8.59 17.05
C ILE A 114 30.87 -9.66 18.08
N TYR A 115 31.72 -9.64 19.12
CA TYR A 115 31.59 -10.53 20.24
C TYR A 115 31.44 -9.74 21.54
N LEU A 116 30.66 -10.27 22.46
CA LEU A 116 30.56 -9.85 23.83
C LEU A 116 31.18 -10.95 24.72
N TYR A 117 32.23 -10.61 25.43
CA TYR A 117 32.80 -11.42 26.46
C TYR A 117 32.21 -11.03 27.81
N VAL A 118 31.80 -12.01 28.61
CA VAL A 118 31.25 -11.81 29.95
C VAL A 118 32.03 -12.67 30.96
N LEU A 119 32.71 -12.04 31.91
CA LEU A 119 33.35 -12.68 33.01
C LEU A 119 32.44 -12.61 34.23
N ALA A 120 32.15 -13.74 34.86
CA ALA A 120 31.33 -13.79 36.06
C ALA A 120 32.02 -13.09 37.26
N SER A 121 31.28 -12.79 38.33
CA SER A 121 31.84 -12.14 39.52
C SER A 121 32.81 -13.04 40.30
N ASP A 122 32.86 -14.34 40.01
CA ASP A 122 33.89 -15.26 40.55
C ASP A 122 35.30 -15.05 39.90
N LEU A 123 35.36 -14.22 38.85
CA LEU A 123 36.58 -13.92 38.07
C LEU A 123 37.24 -15.14 37.43
N LYS A 124 36.48 -16.23 37.22
CA LYS A 124 36.96 -17.49 36.67
C LYS A 124 36.08 -18.01 35.54
N THR A 125 34.77 -17.84 35.69
CA THR A 125 33.81 -18.38 34.73
C THR A 125 33.53 -17.36 33.65
N GLU A 126 33.83 -17.72 32.41
CA GLU A 126 33.70 -16.83 31.25
C GLU A 126 32.65 -17.35 30.26
N ARG A 127 32.07 -16.44 29.46
CA ARG A 127 31.19 -16.76 28.37
C ARG A 127 31.33 -15.76 27.22
N TRP A 128 31.25 -16.27 26.02
CA TRP A 128 31.25 -15.50 24.78
C TRP A 128 29.87 -15.49 24.14
N TYR A 129 29.51 -14.37 23.57
CA TYR A 129 28.34 -14.21 22.70
C TYR A 129 28.76 -13.59 21.37
N ARG A 130 28.33 -14.18 20.28
CA ARG A 130 28.37 -13.50 18.98
C ARG A 130 27.11 -12.67 18.84
N ILE A 131 27.24 -11.41 18.40
CA ILE A 131 26.12 -10.50 18.19
C ILE A 131 25.95 -10.30 16.68
N ASP A 132 24.80 -10.75 16.15
CA ASP A 132 24.44 -10.66 14.74
C ASP A 132 23.18 -9.82 14.56
N ILE A 133 23.34 -8.53 14.29
CA ILE A 133 22.23 -7.63 13.99
C ILE A 133 22.08 -7.50 12.50
N ASN A 134 20.90 -7.81 11.99
CA ASN A 134 20.59 -7.79 10.56
C ASN A 134 19.68 -6.61 10.22
N VAL A 135 20.04 -5.92 9.14
CA VAL A 135 19.27 -4.85 8.53
C VAL A 135 18.84 -5.32 7.15
N HIS A 136 17.63 -4.99 6.72
CA HIS A 136 17.18 -5.26 5.36
C HIS A 136 18.17 -4.66 4.36
N LYS A 137 18.68 -5.50 3.45
CA LYS A 137 19.65 -5.08 2.42
C LYS A 137 19.00 -4.35 1.26
N VAL A 138 17.70 -4.52 1.09
CA VAL A 138 16.92 -3.99 -0.01
C VAL A 138 15.85 -3.09 0.55
N ASN A 139 15.67 -1.91 -0.06
CA ASN A 139 14.58 -1.02 0.33
C ASN A 139 13.23 -1.71 0.03
N PRO A 140 12.40 -2.01 1.05
CA PRO A 140 11.13 -2.70 0.85
C PRO A 140 10.10 -1.84 0.11
N TYR A 141 10.27 -0.53 0.10
CA TYR A 141 9.37 0.44 -0.52
C TYR A 141 9.72 0.75 -1.98
N LEU A 142 10.77 0.11 -2.53
CA LEU A 142 11.12 0.25 -3.93
C LEU A 142 10.20 -0.59 -4.81
N TYR A 143 9.75 0.03 -5.91
CA TYR A 143 9.18 -0.71 -7.02
C TYR A 143 10.29 -1.24 -7.91
N VAL A 144 10.22 -2.52 -8.22
CA VAL A 144 11.02 -3.15 -9.27
C VAL A 144 10.12 -3.31 -10.49
N TRP A 145 10.48 -2.63 -11.58
CA TRP A 145 9.75 -2.67 -12.83
C TRP A 145 10.44 -3.55 -13.86
N GLU A 146 9.64 -4.27 -14.63
CA GLU A 146 10.06 -5.09 -15.76
C GLU A 146 9.12 -4.82 -16.93
N ARG A 147 9.65 -4.52 -18.11
CA ARG A 147 8.86 -4.48 -19.33
C ARG A 147 8.70 -5.90 -19.86
N LEU A 148 7.46 -6.40 -19.88
CA LEU A 148 7.16 -7.79 -20.24
C LEU A 148 7.07 -7.98 -21.75
N THR A 149 6.48 -7.01 -22.45
CA THR A 149 6.37 -7.00 -23.92
C THR A 149 6.30 -5.58 -24.43
N GLU A 150 6.69 -5.39 -25.67
CA GLU A 150 6.67 -4.09 -26.37
C GLU A 150 5.49 -3.95 -27.30
N ASN A 151 4.99 -5.04 -27.86
CA ASN A 151 4.04 -5.03 -28.94
C ASN A 151 3.01 -6.15 -28.80
N ILE A 152 1.85 -5.84 -28.23
CA ILE A 152 0.69 -6.76 -28.20
C ILE A 152 -0.04 -6.70 -29.54
N PHE A 153 -0.20 -5.50 -30.10
CA PHE A 153 -0.94 -5.20 -31.33
C PHE A 153 -0.26 -4.04 -32.08
N PRO A 154 -0.55 -3.86 -33.38
CA PRO A 154 -0.08 -2.68 -34.12
C PRO A 154 -0.64 -1.39 -33.51
N ALA A 155 0.21 -0.62 -32.85
CA ALA A 155 -0.18 0.58 -32.12
C ALA A 155 -0.29 1.79 -33.07
N GLN A 156 -1.47 2.03 -33.63
CA GLN A 156 -1.79 3.24 -34.38
C GLN A 156 -3.19 3.70 -34.01
N ASN A 157 -3.31 4.83 -33.33
CA ASN A 157 -4.58 5.45 -32.93
C ASN A 157 -5.58 4.45 -32.31
N CYS A 158 -5.10 3.61 -31.42
CA CYS A 158 -5.92 2.60 -30.75
C CYS A 158 -6.30 3.05 -29.35
N GLU A 159 -7.55 2.82 -28.99
CA GLU A 159 -8.02 2.87 -27.61
C GLU A 159 -7.95 1.47 -27.02
N THR A 160 -7.58 1.34 -25.76
CA THR A 160 -7.35 0.04 -25.11
C THR A 160 -7.99 -0.03 -23.74
N GLN A 161 -8.48 -1.22 -23.38
CA GLN A 161 -8.89 -1.56 -22.02
C GLN A 161 -8.53 -3.01 -21.72
N ALA A 162 -7.82 -3.25 -20.61
CA ALA A 162 -7.40 -4.58 -20.22
C ALA A 162 -8.02 -5.00 -18.89
N PHE A 163 -8.21 -6.31 -18.75
CA PHE A 163 -8.81 -6.97 -17.61
C PHE A 163 -8.00 -8.21 -17.23
N TYR A 164 -8.13 -8.63 -15.97
CA TYR A 164 -7.73 -9.96 -15.54
C TYR A 164 -9.00 -10.73 -15.14
N ILE A 165 -9.36 -11.69 -15.95
CA ILE A 165 -10.63 -12.42 -15.83
C ILE A 165 -10.41 -13.89 -16.18
N ASN A 166 -11.00 -14.80 -15.42
CA ASN A 166 -10.85 -16.25 -15.59
C ASN A 166 -9.36 -16.71 -15.63
N ASN A 167 -8.53 -16.13 -14.76
CA ASN A 167 -7.07 -16.38 -14.70
C ASN A 167 -6.31 -16.02 -15.99
N GLN A 168 -6.83 -15.09 -16.77
CA GLN A 168 -6.22 -14.66 -18.03
C GLN A 168 -6.26 -13.13 -18.15
N PHE A 169 -5.21 -12.55 -18.69
CA PHE A 169 -5.22 -11.17 -19.15
C PHE A 169 -5.96 -11.09 -20.47
N VAL A 170 -6.89 -10.17 -20.59
CA VAL A 170 -7.68 -9.90 -21.79
C VAL A 170 -7.57 -8.41 -22.10
N ILE A 171 -7.21 -8.04 -23.32
CA ILE A 171 -7.20 -6.66 -23.77
C ILE A 171 -8.13 -6.46 -24.97
N TYR A 172 -9.03 -5.51 -24.84
CA TYR A 172 -9.83 -4.99 -25.93
C TYR A 172 -9.12 -3.82 -26.58
N VAL A 173 -9.07 -3.81 -27.90
CA VAL A 173 -8.41 -2.79 -28.72
C VAL A 173 -9.38 -2.27 -29.76
N ASN A 174 -9.71 -0.98 -29.68
CA ASN A 174 -10.46 -0.29 -30.72
C ASN A 174 -9.47 0.50 -31.59
N ASN A 175 -9.36 0.15 -32.86
CA ASN A 175 -8.50 0.82 -33.84
C ASN A 175 -9.23 1.83 -34.73
N GLY A 176 -10.44 2.25 -34.33
CA GLY A 176 -11.31 3.15 -35.10
C GLY A 176 -12.13 2.47 -36.19
N LEU A 177 -11.78 1.25 -36.62
CA LEU A 177 -12.47 0.48 -37.63
C LEU A 177 -13.13 -0.80 -37.05
N SER A 178 -12.50 -1.39 -36.04
CA SER A 178 -12.94 -2.63 -35.42
C SER A 178 -12.50 -2.75 -34.00
N THR A 179 -13.22 -3.54 -33.21
CA THR A 179 -12.83 -3.97 -31.90
C THR A 179 -12.13 -5.33 -31.98
N GLN A 180 -10.90 -5.43 -31.49
CA GLN A 180 -10.10 -6.65 -31.47
C GLN A 180 -9.85 -7.06 -30.03
N VAL A 181 -9.63 -8.35 -29.80
CA VAL A 181 -9.34 -8.90 -28.48
C VAL A 181 -8.04 -9.69 -28.53
N TYR A 182 -7.20 -9.50 -27.54
CA TYR A 182 -5.98 -10.29 -27.35
C TYR A 182 -5.98 -10.86 -25.92
N THR A 183 -5.43 -12.06 -25.78
CA THR A 183 -5.41 -12.77 -24.49
C THR A 183 -4.01 -13.27 -24.16
N SER A 184 -3.69 -13.34 -22.86
CA SER A 184 -2.41 -13.83 -22.35
C SER A 184 -2.60 -14.48 -20.98
N SER A 185 -1.89 -15.57 -20.71
CA SER A 185 -1.85 -16.18 -19.37
C SER A 185 -0.76 -15.58 -18.46
N ASP A 186 0.24 -14.91 -19.04
CA ASP A 186 1.45 -14.44 -18.33
C ASP A 186 1.78 -12.96 -18.58
N ALA A 187 0.95 -12.26 -19.36
CA ALA A 187 1.14 -10.88 -19.82
C ALA A 187 2.40 -10.67 -20.68
N LYS A 188 3.11 -11.74 -21.09
CA LYS A 188 4.30 -11.70 -21.96
C LYS A 188 3.96 -12.08 -23.38
N VAL A 189 3.30 -13.22 -23.54
CA VAL A 189 2.91 -13.77 -24.84
C VAL A 189 1.43 -13.57 -25.03
N TRP A 190 1.07 -12.85 -26.10
CA TRP A 190 -0.30 -12.47 -26.40
C TRP A 190 -0.78 -13.13 -27.69
N ASN A 191 -1.99 -13.64 -27.65
CA ASN A 191 -2.66 -14.27 -28.78
C ASN A 191 -3.89 -13.46 -29.18
N LYS A 192 -4.03 -13.21 -30.47
CA LYS A 192 -5.23 -12.59 -30.99
C LYS A 192 -6.40 -13.56 -30.90
N ALA A 193 -7.46 -13.16 -30.22
CA ALA A 193 -8.69 -13.92 -30.11
C ALA A 193 -9.64 -13.62 -31.30
N ASN A 194 -10.79 -14.27 -31.32
CA ASN A 194 -11.85 -13.96 -32.29
C ASN A 194 -12.38 -12.53 -32.05
N ILE A 195 -12.91 -11.94 -33.10
CA ILE A 195 -13.62 -10.66 -33.03
C ILE A 195 -14.87 -10.84 -32.17
N PRO A 196 -15.10 -9.99 -31.13
CA PRO A 196 -16.29 -10.10 -30.32
C PRO A 196 -17.57 -9.86 -31.16
N THR A 197 -18.62 -10.56 -30.81
CA THR A 197 -19.93 -10.48 -31.49
C THR A 197 -20.98 -9.92 -30.53
N GLY A 198 -21.99 -9.23 -31.09
CA GLY A 198 -23.10 -8.68 -30.31
C GLY A 198 -22.79 -7.37 -29.57
N ILE A 199 -21.60 -6.83 -29.67
CA ILE A 199 -21.22 -5.48 -29.20
C ILE A 199 -21.05 -4.55 -30.40
N PRO A 200 -21.29 -3.23 -30.27
CA PRO A 200 -20.99 -2.28 -31.34
C PRO A 200 -19.53 -2.37 -31.80
N THR A 201 -19.31 -2.24 -33.10
CA THR A 201 -17.96 -2.31 -33.67
C THR A 201 -17.76 -1.15 -34.66
N PRO A 202 -16.85 -0.20 -34.31
CA PRO A 202 -16.04 -0.11 -33.08
C PRO A 202 -16.85 0.30 -31.85
N CYS A 203 -16.39 -0.10 -30.64
CA CYS A 203 -16.94 0.38 -29.37
C CYS A 203 -15.89 1.22 -28.61
N PHE A 204 -16.33 2.08 -27.71
CA PHE A 204 -15.43 2.81 -26.79
C PHE A 204 -14.96 1.86 -25.69
N VAL A 205 -13.86 1.14 -25.96
CA VAL A 205 -13.41 0.04 -25.11
C VAL A 205 -13.02 0.49 -23.69
N LYS A 206 -12.62 1.74 -23.48
CA LYS A 206 -12.30 2.31 -22.16
C LYS A 206 -13.51 2.35 -21.21
N ASP A 207 -14.73 2.33 -21.76
CA ASP A 207 -15.97 2.38 -20.98
C ASP A 207 -16.49 0.97 -20.64
N ILE A 208 -15.76 -0.10 -21.04
CA ILE A 208 -16.04 -1.47 -20.61
C ILE A 208 -15.64 -1.63 -19.15
N LEU A 209 -16.56 -2.14 -18.32
CA LEU A 209 -16.34 -2.43 -16.90
C LEU A 209 -16.34 -3.93 -16.65
N GLN A 210 -15.37 -4.40 -15.88
CA GLN A 210 -15.40 -5.74 -15.30
C GLN A 210 -16.09 -5.73 -13.93
N HIS A 211 -17.08 -6.61 -13.75
CA HIS A 211 -17.64 -6.94 -12.45
C HIS A 211 -17.67 -8.46 -12.29
N ASN A 212 -16.86 -8.97 -11.35
CA ASN A 212 -16.58 -10.41 -11.23
C ASN A 212 -16.10 -10.98 -12.58
N ASP A 213 -16.71 -12.08 -13.03
CA ASP A 213 -16.39 -12.74 -14.30
C ASP A 213 -17.24 -12.23 -15.48
N THR A 214 -17.85 -11.06 -15.35
CA THR A 214 -18.74 -10.47 -16.35
C THR A 214 -18.22 -9.10 -16.78
N LEU A 215 -18.26 -8.84 -18.07
CA LEU A 215 -17.99 -7.52 -18.66
C LEU A 215 -19.30 -6.83 -19.00
N TYR A 216 -19.35 -5.53 -18.73
CA TYR A 216 -20.49 -4.65 -19.02
C TYR A 216 -20.05 -3.45 -19.84
N TYR A 217 -20.92 -2.99 -20.71
CA TYR A 217 -20.71 -1.79 -21.53
C TYR A 217 -22.05 -1.10 -21.77
N ILE A 218 -22.07 0.22 -21.76
CA ILE A 218 -23.24 1.04 -22.08
C ILE A 218 -22.97 1.79 -23.39
N ASP A 219 -23.86 1.67 -24.36
CA ASP A 219 -23.87 2.52 -25.55
C ASP A 219 -25.30 2.95 -25.84
N LYS A 220 -25.52 4.25 -25.89
CA LYS A 220 -26.85 4.85 -26.10
C LYS A 220 -27.84 4.32 -25.06
N ASN A 221 -28.95 3.72 -25.53
CA ASN A 221 -30.00 3.16 -24.67
C ASN A 221 -29.83 1.66 -24.40
N GLN A 222 -28.62 1.11 -24.57
CA GLN A 222 -28.40 -0.33 -24.44
C GLN A 222 -27.35 -0.64 -23.40
N LEU A 223 -27.63 -1.66 -22.58
CA LEU A 223 -26.69 -2.31 -21.73
C LEU A 223 -26.20 -3.59 -22.39
N PHE A 224 -24.92 -3.67 -22.68
CA PHE A 224 -24.27 -4.86 -23.23
C PHE A 224 -23.60 -5.63 -22.08
N ARG A 225 -23.68 -6.97 -22.15
CA ARG A 225 -23.12 -7.88 -21.16
C ARG A 225 -22.44 -9.06 -21.84
N SER A 226 -21.26 -9.48 -21.32
CA SER A 226 -20.56 -10.68 -21.76
C SER A 226 -20.00 -11.45 -20.58
N VAL A 227 -20.18 -12.78 -20.56
CA VAL A 227 -19.63 -13.70 -19.54
C VAL A 227 -18.45 -14.53 -20.08
N ASP A 228 -18.27 -14.56 -21.40
CA ASP A 228 -17.22 -15.33 -22.09
C ASP A 228 -16.19 -14.42 -22.80
N GLN A 229 -16.33 -13.09 -22.67
CA GLN A 229 -15.50 -12.06 -23.28
C GLN A 229 -15.55 -12.00 -24.83
N GLN A 230 -16.37 -12.83 -25.44
CA GLN A 230 -16.50 -12.96 -26.91
C GLN A 230 -17.91 -12.67 -27.41
N THR A 231 -18.89 -13.18 -26.69
CA THR A 231 -20.31 -13.05 -27.07
C THR A 231 -20.97 -12.04 -26.13
N TRP A 232 -21.58 -11.03 -26.71
CA TRP A 232 -22.28 -9.98 -25.99
C TRP A 232 -23.78 -10.04 -26.24
N THR A 233 -24.55 -9.85 -25.18
CA THR A 233 -26.00 -9.70 -25.24
C THR A 233 -26.36 -8.27 -24.91
N ALA A 234 -27.37 -7.73 -25.59
CA ALA A 234 -27.85 -6.36 -25.40
C ALA A 234 -29.24 -6.34 -24.76
N THR A 235 -29.45 -5.49 -23.78
CA THR A 235 -30.75 -5.15 -23.20
C THR A 235 -31.09 -3.70 -23.58
N ASP A 236 -32.26 -3.51 -24.19
CA ASP A 236 -32.71 -2.20 -24.65
C ASP A 236 -33.48 -1.45 -23.56
N TYR A 237 -33.09 -0.22 -23.29
CA TYR A 237 -33.70 0.72 -22.35
C TYR A 237 -34.37 1.92 -23.05
N SER A 238 -34.61 1.86 -24.34
CA SER A 238 -35.21 2.97 -25.09
C SER A 238 -36.60 3.39 -24.60
N THR A 239 -37.34 2.46 -23.98
CA THR A 239 -38.68 2.68 -23.40
C THR A 239 -38.66 2.92 -21.86
N ALA A 240 -37.51 2.83 -21.23
CA ALA A 240 -37.36 3.09 -19.78
C ALA A 240 -37.60 4.58 -19.47
N SER A 241 -37.96 4.89 -18.22
CA SER A 241 -38.07 6.26 -17.73
C SER A 241 -36.72 6.99 -17.63
N PHE A 242 -35.62 6.26 -17.80
CA PHE A 242 -34.26 6.77 -17.76
C PHE A 242 -33.45 6.32 -18.99
N GLU A 243 -32.34 6.99 -19.18
CA GLU A 243 -31.31 6.63 -20.18
C GLU A 243 -30.03 6.21 -19.47
N PRO A 244 -29.45 5.04 -19.76
CA PRO A 244 -28.11 4.68 -19.29
C PRO A 244 -27.07 5.60 -19.92
N ILE A 245 -26.15 6.13 -19.10
CA ILE A 245 -25.13 7.09 -19.56
C ILE A 245 -23.75 6.43 -19.66
N ASN A 246 -23.21 5.93 -18.53
CA ASN A 246 -21.89 5.32 -18.50
C ASN A 246 -21.72 4.35 -17.32
N MET A 247 -20.81 3.42 -17.47
CA MET A 247 -20.34 2.57 -16.38
C MET A 247 -19.43 3.37 -15.45
N LEU A 248 -19.43 3.07 -14.16
CA LEU A 248 -18.56 3.73 -13.18
C LEU A 248 -17.48 2.80 -12.65
N LEU A 249 -17.87 1.82 -11.85
CA LEU A 249 -16.95 0.91 -11.17
C LEU A 249 -17.66 -0.34 -10.66
N SER A 250 -16.85 -1.36 -10.31
CA SER A 250 -17.30 -2.53 -9.57
C SER A 250 -17.03 -2.32 -8.10
N TYR A 251 -18.08 -2.36 -7.26
CA TYR A 251 -17.96 -2.13 -5.83
C TYR A 251 -19.06 -2.83 -5.04
N HIS A 252 -18.70 -3.47 -3.94
CA HIS A 252 -19.60 -4.10 -2.97
C HIS A 252 -20.64 -5.01 -3.66
N GLU A 253 -20.12 -5.99 -4.44
CA GLU A 253 -20.89 -7.00 -5.18
C GLU A 253 -21.84 -6.45 -6.24
N LYS A 254 -21.67 -5.22 -6.68
CA LYS A 254 -22.47 -4.56 -7.70
C LYS A 254 -21.62 -3.89 -8.76
N ALA A 255 -22.09 -3.90 -9.99
CA ALA A 255 -21.62 -2.99 -11.01
C ALA A 255 -22.41 -1.68 -10.90
N TRP A 256 -21.70 -0.55 -10.92
CA TRP A 256 -22.28 0.78 -10.77
C TRP A 256 -22.22 1.52 -12.08
N CYS A 257 -23.29 2.28 -12.35
CA CYS A 257 -23.42 3.12 -13.55
C CYS A 257 -24.12 4.44 -13.22
N VAL A 258 -24.09 5.36 -14.16
CA VAL A 258 -24.88 6.60 -14.16
C VAL A 258 -26.01 6.47 -15.17
N ILE A 259 -27.19 6.90 -14.78
CA ILE A 259 -28.37 7.03 -15.63
C ILE A 259 -28.84 8.47 -15.62
N GLN A 260 -29.59 8.88 -16.63
CA GLN A 260 -30.29 10.16 -16.68
C GLN A 260 -31.80 9.95 -16.70
N ASP A 261 -32.50 10.57 -15.77
CA ASP A 261 -33.97 10.58 -15.81
C ASP A 261 -34.46 11.36 -17.03
N ARG A 262 -35.35 10.77 -17.82
CA ARG A 262 -35.83 11.40 -19.09
C ARG A 262 -36.74 12.60 -18.85
N THR A 263 -37.38 12.68 -17.68
CA THR A 263 -38.30 13.75 -17.32
C THR A 263 -37.61 14.92 -16.66
N THR A 264 -36.79 14.65 -15.63
CA THR A 264 -36.12 15.69 -14.87
C THR A 264 -34.77 16.08 -15.44
N GLN A 265 -34.19 15.25 -16.31
CA GLN A 265 -32.83 15.37 -16.86
C GLN A 265 -31.71 15.29 -15.79
N GLU A 266 -32.06 14.82 -14.61
CA GLU A 266 -31.12 14.64 -13.52
C GLU A 266 -30.29 13.39 -13.73
N LEU A 267 -28.99 13.47 -13.41
CA LEU A 267 -28.11 12.31 -13.36
C LEU A 267 -28.31 11.57 -12.04
N ILE A 268 -28.47 10.27 -12.12
CA ILE A 268 -28.76 9.42 -10.95
C ILE A 268 -27.78 8.27 -10.92
N LEU A 269 -27.29 7.96 -9.71
CA LEU A 269 -26.48 6.77 -9.50
C LEU A 269 -27.35 5.52 -9.53
N ALA A 270 -26.90 4.52 -10.27
CA ALA A 270 -27.62 3.26 -10.44
C ALA A 270 -26.69 2.05 -10.29
N THR A 271 -27.26 0.89 -10.05
CA THR A 271 -26.56 -0.38 -9.97
C THR A 271 -27.12 -1.36 -11.00
N ILE A 272 -26.26 -2.31 -11.40
CA ILE A 272 -26.63 -3.35 -12.37
C ILE A 272 -26.63 -4.69 -11.64
N GLN A 273 -27.72 -5.42 -11.84
CA GLN A 273 -27.84 -6.80 -11.40
C GLN A 273 -28.28 -7.66 -12.61
N GLY A 274 -27.37 -8.52 -13.09
CA GLY A 274 -27.59 -9.26 -14.33
C GLY A 274 -27.75 -8.31 -15.53
N ASP A 275 -28.91 -8.30 -16.14
CA ASP A 275 -29.26 -7.45 -17.27
C ASP A 275 -30.16 -6.26 -16.87
N THR A 276 -30.37 -6.05 -15.56
CA THR A 276 -31.28 -5.00 -15.04
C THR A 276 -30.50 -3.85 -14.42
N ILE A 277 -30.84 -2.63 -14.85
CA ILE A 277 -30.36 -1.38 -14.24
C ILE A 277 -31.41 -0.90 -13.23
N GLU A 278 -30.98 -0.67 -11.98
CA GLU A 278 -31.83 -0.20 -10.90
C GLU A 278 -31.31 1.12 -10.34
N PRO A 279 -32.12 2.20 -10.32
CA PRO A 279 -31.74 3.44 -9.65
C PRO A 279 -31.43 3.19 -8.16
N CYS A 280 -30.35 3.76 -7.67
CA CYS A 280 -29.95 3.58 -6.28
C CYS A 280 -30.72 4.57 -5.38
N THR A 281 -31.83 4.13 -4.79
CA THR A 281 -32.69 4.95 -3.94
C THR A 281 -32.23 5.01 -2.47
N HIS A 282 -31.31 4.17 -2.06
CA HIS A 282 -30.76 4.08 -0.68
C HIS A 282 -29.35 4.69 -0.58
N ILE A 283 -29.20 5.91 -1.06
CA ILE A 283 -27.98 6.71 -0.91
C ILE A 283 -28.22 7.83 0.09
N SER A 284 -27.47 7.85 1.18
CA SER A 284 -27.41 8.98 2.08
C SER A 284 -26.39 10.02 1.59
N GLY A 285 -26.65 11.30 1.85
CA GLY A 285 -25.76 12.40 1.52
C GLY A 285 -26.14 13.18 0.26
N TYR A 286 -26.88 12.56 -0.68
CA TYR A 286 -27.43 13.24 -1.86
C TYR A 286 -28.87 12.78 -2.12
N ASN A 287 -29.75 13.71 -2.50
CA ASN A 287 -31.18 13.48 -2.71
C ASN A 287 -31.44 12.26 -3.60
N ASN A 288 -31.82 11.12 -3.00
CA ASN A 288 -32.23 9.89 -3.72
C ASN A 288 -31.27 9.43 -4.85
N GLY A 289 -29.96 9.69 -4.68
CA GLY A 289 -28.97 9.30 -5.68
C GLY A 289 -28.77 10.27 -6.83
N VAL A 290 -29.42 11.44 -6.79
CA VAL A 290 -29.19 12.53 -7.76
C VAL A 290 -27.77 13.02 -7.62
N LEU A 291 -27.03 13.03 -8.72
CA LEU A 291 -25.63 13.42 -8.77
C LEU A 291 -25.50 14.93 -9.02
N PRO A 292 -24.55 15.60 -8.37
CA PRO A 292 -24.31 17.03 -8.62
C PRO A 292 -23.58 17.21 -9.96
N ALA A 293 -23.62 18.45 -10.48
CA ALA A 293 -23.07 18.81 -11.78
C ALA A 293 -21.55 18.61 -11.90
N ASP A 294 -20.83 18.58 -10.77
CA ASP A 294 -19.39 18.31 -10.70
C ASP A 294 -19.06 16.82 -10.46
N PHE A 295 -20.03 15.92 -10.61
CA PHE A 295 -19.77 14.49 -10.57
C PHE A 295 -19.15 14.02 -11.90
N PRO A 296 -18.06 13.21 -11.86
CA PRO A 296 -17.42 12.73 -13.07
C PRO A 296 -18.25 11.62 -13.74
N ILE A 297 -18.37 11.69 -15.04
CA ILE A 297 -19.06 10.66 -15.83
C ILE A 297 -18.19 10.04 -16.92
N SER A 298 -17.03 10.63 -17.25
CA SER A 298 -16.07 10.08 -18.20
C SER A 298 -14.62 10.42 -17.83
N ASP A 299 -13.67 9.68 -18.38
CA ASP A 299 -12.23 9.87 -18.22
C ASP A 299 -11.73 9.97 -16.75
N PHE A 300 -12.51 9.47 -15.82
CA PHE A 300 -12.19 9.44 -14.37
C PHE A 300 -11.33 8.22 -14.02
N ALA A 301 -10.62 8.31 -12.92
CA ALA A 301 -9.98 7.18 -12.27
C ALA A 301 -10.90 6.63 -11.15
N ALA A 302 -11.14 5.32 -11.13
CA ALA A 302 -11.96 4.70 -10.08
C ALA A 302 -11.41 3.37 -9.61
N THR A 303 -11.56 3.10 -8.31
CA THR A 303 -11.20 1.81 -7.71
C THR A 303 -12.04 1.52 -6.48
N ALA A 304 -12.34 0.23 -6.27
CA ALA A 304 -12.79 -0.26 -4.98
C ALA A 304 -11.58 -0.62 -4.12
N PHE A 305 -11.67 -0.38 -2.81
CA PHE A 305 -10.59 -0.64 -1.87
C PHE A 305 -11.11 -0.95 -0.47
N GLU A 306 -10.28 -1.55 0.36
CA GLU A 306 -10.52 -1.67 1.80
C GLU A 306 -9.84 -0.50 2.52
N SER A 307 -10.62 0.19 3.36
CA SER A 307 -10.10 1.24 4.23
C SER A 307 -9.18 0.67 5.33
N SER A 308 -8.45 1.53 6.01
CA SER A 308 -7.63 1.15 7.17
C SER A 308 -8.42 0.50 8.32
N SER A 309 -9.74 0.70 8.34
CA SER A 309 -10.70 0.09 9.29
C SER A 309 -11.41 -1.15 8.72
N GLU A 310 -10.84 -1.78 7.67
CA GLU A 310 -11.39 -2.98 7.01
C GLU A 310 -12.83 -2.79 6.48
N ARG A 311 -13.17 -1.58 6.05
CA ARG A 311 -14.46 -1.30 5.43
C ARG A 311 -14.32 -1.17 3.93
N PRO A 312 -15.18 -1.86 3.16
CA PRO A 312 -15.17 -1.70 1.71
C PRO A 312 -15.60 -0.27 1.34
N ARG A 313 -14.84 0.36 0.46
CA ARG A 313 -15.08 1.69 -0.09
C ARG A 313 -14.77 1.73 -1.57
N ALA A 314 -15.26 2.75 -2.25
CA ALA A 314 -14.86 3.06 -3.60
C ALA A 314 -14.48 4.54 -3.71
N MET A 315 -13.48 4.82 -4.55
CA MET A 315 -13.01 6.16 -4.87
C MET A 315 -13.18 6.43 -6.35
N ILE A 316 -13.66 7.63 -6.68
CA ILE A 316 -13.73 8.16 -8.05
C ILE A 316 -13.03 9.52 -8.04
N VAL A 317 -12.08 9.72 -8.93
CA VAL A 317 -11.20 10.90 -8.91
C VAL A 317 -11.04 11.49 -10.30
N GLY A 318 -11.12 12.82 -10.39
CA GLY A 318 -10.90 13.58 -11.62
C GLY A 318 -11.91 13.28 -12.71
N GLY A 319 -11.46 13.29 -13.96
CA GLY A 319 -12.30 13.02 -15.12
C GLY A 319 -13.04 14.25 -15.66
N ARG A 320 -14.15 14.00 -16.34
CA ARG A 320 -15.00 15.03 -16.94
C ARG A 320 -16.43 14.91 -16.44
N ASN A 321 -17.07 16.06 -16.24
CA ASN A 321 -18.49 16.13 -15.92
C ASN A 321 -19.38 15.89 -17.16
N PHE A 322 -20.69 15.96 -16.99
CA PHE A 322 -21.65 15.74 -18.07
C PHE A 322 -21.52 16.74 -19.25
N ASN A 323 -21.00 17.94 -19.00
CA ASN A 323 -20.72 18.93 -20.04
C ASN A 323 -19.41 18.70 -20.79
N GLY A 324 -18.61 17.71 -20.34
CA GLY A 324 -17.28 17.43 -20.88
C GLY A 324 -16.17 18.28 -20.26
N ASP A 325 -16.48 19.09 -19.24
CA ASP A 325 -15.48 19.92 -18.57
C ASP A 325 -14.59 19.05 -17.67
N PRO A 326 -13.25 19.21 -17.70
CA PRO A 326 -12.37 18.54 -16.77
C PRO A 326 -12.62 19.02 -15.33
N ILE A 327 -12.64 18.09 -14.40
CA ILE A 327 -12.95 18.38 -13.00
C ILE A 327 -11.90 17.81 -12.06
N ASN A 328 -11.76 18.45 -10.89
CA ASN A 328 -10.86 18.02 -9.81
C ASN A 328 -11.65 17.43 -8.63
N SER A 329 -12.72 16.72 -8.91
CA SER A 329 -13.55 16.16 -7.86
C SER A 329 -13.03 14.82 -7.35
N ARG A 330 -13.27 14.57 -6.08
CA ARG A 330 -12.92 13.33 -5.38
C ARG A 330 -14.14 12.82 -4.64
N TRP A 331 -14.65 11.68 -5.07
CA TRP A 331 -15.88 11.09 -4.57
C TRP A 331 -15.61 9.74 -3.93
N ASN A 332 -16.19 9.51 -2.77
CA ASN A 332 -16.13 8.23 -2.07
C ASN A 332 -17.52 7.63 -1.94
N ILE A 333 -17.63 6.34 -2.22
CA ILE A 333 -18.83 5.54 -1.96
C ILE A 333 -18.49 4.58 -0.82
N GLU A 334 -19.25 4.64 0.27
CA GLU A 334 -19.11 3.79 1.45
C GLU A 334 -20.40 3.00 1.69
N TYR A 335 -20.31 1.69 1.88
CA TYR A 335 -21.44 0.91 2.35
C TYR A 335 -21.51 0.96 3.88
N VAL A 336 -22.67 1.35 4.40
CA VAL A 336 -22.94 1.47 5.84
C VAL A 336 -23.84 0.31 6.27
N ALA A 337 -23.23 -0.73 6.83
CA ALA A 337 -23.88 -2.01 7.08
C ALA A 337 -25.10 -1.94 8.02
N ASN A 338 -25.03 -1.13 9.08
CA ASN A 338 -26.15 -0.92 10.03
C ASN A 338 -27.32 -0.13 9.40
N GLU A 339 -27.08 0.68 8.39
CA GLU A 339 -28.11 1.41 7.65
C GLU A 339 -28.61 0.62 6.44
N LYS A 340 -27.88 -0.43 6.02
CA LYS A 340 -28.06 -1.16 4.75
C LYS A 340 -28.16 -0.21 3.55
N ALA A 341 -27.37 0.86 3.59
CA ALA A 341 -27.40 1.94 2.63
C ALA A 341 -25.98 2.30 2.19
N TYR A 342 -25.89 2.97 1.06
CA TYR A 342 -24.64 3.55 0.59
C TYR A 342 -24.59 5.04 0.99
N ARG A 343 -23.38 5.53 1.20
CA ARG A 343 -23.13 6.93 1.47
C ARG A 343 -22.18 7.48 0.43
N LEU A 344 -22.63 8.50 -0.30
CA LEU A 344 -21.81 9.24 -1.25
C LEU A 344 -21.25 10.48 -0.58
N LYS A 345 -19.93 10.67 -0.65
CA LYS A 345 -19.24 11.82 -0.04
C LYS A 345 -18.33 12.47 -1.07
N ASN A 346 -18.34 13.79 -1.08
CA ASN A 346 -17.37 14.59 -1.81
C ASN A 346 -16.20 14.94 -0.89
N PHE A 347 -15.00 14.50 -1.26
CA PHE A 347 -13.74 14.80 -0.56
C PHE A 347 -12.90 15.86 -1.27
N THR A 348 -13.49 16.56 -2.22
CA THR A 348 -12.78 17.61 -2.95
C THR A 348 -12.35 18.71 -2.00
N ILE A 349 -11.04 18.86 -1.87
CA ILE A 349 -10.39 19.90 -1.09
C ILE A 349 -9.40 20.65 -1.98
N SER A 350 -9.13 21.90 -1.65
CA SER A 350 -8.06 22.64 -2.32
C SER A 350 -6.71 22.04 -1.89
N GLN A 351 -6.03 21.39 -2.81
CA GLN A 351 -4.72 20.82 -2.59
C GLN A 351 -3.78 21.29 -3.71
N PRO A 352 -2.76 22.11 -3.40
CA PRO A 352 -1.89 22.72 -4.42
C PRO A 352 -1.12 21.72 -5.28
N THR A 353 -0.87 20.52 -4.76
CA THR A 353 -0.10 19.46 -5.44
C THR A 353 -0.96 18.50 -6.25
N PHE A 354 -2.29 18.61 -6.16
CA PHE A 354 -3.20 17.77 -6.92
C PHE A 354 -3.95 18.61 -7.95
N HIS A 355 -3.60 18.39 -9.20
CA HIS A 355 -4.25 19.01 -10.34
C HIS A 355 -5.43 18.16 -10.84
N THR A 356 -6.29 18.78 -11.63
CA THR A 356 -7.33 18.05 -12.36
C THR A 356 -6.66 17.05 -13.29
N LEU A 357 -7.03 15.76 -13.18
CA LEU A 357 -6.50 14.70 -14.05
C LEU A 357 -7.63 14.03 -14.82
N THR A 358 -7.44 13.88 -16.13
CA THR A 358 -8.30 13.09 -17.02
C THR A 358 -7.53 11.90 -17.55
N GLY A 359 -8.19 10.73 -17.63
CA GLY A 359 -7.60 9.50 -18.14
C GLY A 359 -6.50 8.90 -17.24
N ALA A 360 -6.45 9.26 -15.97
CA ALA A 360 -5.62 8.59 -14.98
C ALA A 360 -6.20 7.22 -14.60
N SER A 361 -5.38 6.36 -14.00
CA SER A 361 -5.80 5.07 -13.49
C SER A 361 -5.42 4.93 -12.03
N ILE A 362 -6.28 4.33 -11.21
CA ILE A 362 -6.09 4.19 -9.77
C ILE A 362 -6.29 2.74 -9.33
N VAL A 363 -5.45 2.29 -8.39
CA VAL A 363 -5.56 0.96 -7.77
C VAL A 363 -5.19 1.02 -6.30
N GLN A 364 -5.66 0.04 -5.52
CA GLN A 364 -5.11 -0.23 -4.20
C GLN A 364 -3.98 -1.26 -4.32
N TYR A 365 -2.81 -0.93 -3.76
CA TYR A 365 -1.67 -1.83 -3.74
C TYR A 365 -0.73 -1.51 -2.56
N GLY A 366 -0.28 -2.54 -1.84
CA GLY A 366 0.59 -2.37 -0.68
C GLY A 366 -0.02 -1.57 0.48
N GLY A 367 -1.36 -1.57 0.59
CA GLY A 367 -2.10 -0.82 1.61
C GLY A 367 -2.38 0.65 1.27
N GLN A 368 -1.92 1.13 0.11
CA GLN A 368 -2.08 2.51 -0.34
C GLN A 368 -2.94 2.58 -1.60
N LEU A 369 -3.56 3.73 -1.85
CA LEU A 369 -4.10 4.06 -3.17
C LEU A 369 -2.99 4.66 -4.03
N ILE A 370 -2.86 4.17 -5.25
CA ILE A 370 -1.81 4.58 -6.19
C ILE A 370 -2.46 4.98 -7.51
N MET A 371 -2.05 6.13 -8.03
CA MET A 371 -2.55 6.67 -9.30
C MET A 371 -1.42 6.81 -10.31
N PHE A 372 -1.72 6.44 -11.54
CA PHE A 372 -0.79 6.46 -12.67
C PHE A 372 -1.33 7.27 -13.85
N GLY A 373 -0.47 8.01 -14.50
CA GLY A 373 -0.77 8.68 -15.75
C GLY A 373 -1.84 9.77 -15.65
N GLY A 374 -2.50 10.02 -16.76
CA GLY A 374 -3.46 11.11 -16.90
C GLY A 374 -2.82 12.40 -17.42
N ILE A 375 -3.68 13.34 -17.76
CA ILE A 375 -3.31 14.66 -18.29
C ILE A 375 -4.09 15.73 -17.52
N ASP A 376 -3.44 16.82 -17.20
CA ASP A 376 -4.07 17.93 -16.48
C ASP A 376 -4.73 18.96 -17.41
N ASN A 377 -5.28 20.05 -16.85
CA ASN A 377 -5.95 21.09 -17.61
C ASN A 377 -5.01 21.92 -18.49
N ASP A 378 -3.73 21.96 -18.16
CA ASP A 378 -2.70 22.66 -18.94
C ASP A 378 -2.12 21.76 -20.04
N LEU A 379 -2.71 20.57 -20.22
CA LEU A 379 -2.30 19.52 -21.15
C LEU A 379 -0.92 18.94 -20.81
N GLU A 380 -0.50 19.05 -19.55
CA GLU A 380 0.72 18.46 -19.06
C GLU A 380 0.50 17.01 -18.60
N TRP A 381 1.43 16.15 -18.96
CA TRP A 381 1.37 14.74 -18.63
C TRP A 381 1.81 14.49 -17.18
N ASN A 382 0.97 13.78 -16.43
CA ASN A 382 1.42 13.27 -15.15
C ASN A 382 2.45 12.13 -15.39
N SER A 383 3.71 12.44 -15.13
CA SER A 383 4.83 11.49 -15.21
C SER A 383 5.16 10.81 -13.88
N ASN A 384 4.50 11.21 -12.81
CA ASN A 384 4.74 10.72 -11.47
C ASN A 384 3.75 9.61 -11.09
N ILE A 385 4.17 8.78 -10.15
CA ILE A 385 3.24 7.93 -9.40
C ILE A 385 2.73 8.75 -8.22
N LEU A 386 1.41 8.93 -8.12
CA LEU A 386 0.78 9.63 -7.01
C LEU A 386 0.30 8.62 -5.97
N TYR A 387 0.48 8.93 -4.69
CA TYR A 387 0.11 8.08 -3.56
C TYR A 387 -0.90 8.78 -2.67
N SER A 388 -1.75 7.98 -2.02
CA SER A 388 -2.61 8.42 -0.93
C SER A 388 -2.60 7.39 0.20
N ASP A 389 -2.31 7.87 1.41
CA ASP A 389 -2.35 7.08 2.66
C ASP A 389 -3.64 7.33 3.45
N ASP A 390 -4.47 8.26 3.03
CA ASP A 390 -5.68 8.71 3.72
C ASP A 390 -6.96 8.47 2.89
N GLU A 391 -6.99 7.34 2.19
CA GLU A 391 -8.16 6.87 1.46
C GLU A 391 -8.60 7.81 0.32
N GLY A 392 -7.63 8.48 -0.31
CA GLY A 392 -7.84 9.36 -1.47
C GLY A 392 -8.16 10.82 -1.14
N MET A 393 -8.09 11.22 0.11
CA MET A 393 -8.30 12.63 0.48
C MET A 393 -7.16 13.52 0.04
N HIS A 394 -5.91 13.10 0.28
CA HIS A 394 -4.72 13.80 -0.17
C HIS A 394 -3.88 12.90 -1.07
N TRP A 395 -3.26 13.52 -2.07
CA TRP A 395 -2.36 12.86 -3.01
C TRP A 395 -1.01 13.56 -3.01
N TYR A 396 0.05 12.77 -3.03
CA TYR A 396 1.42 13.28 -3.02
C TYR A 396 2.34 12.45 -3.92
N VAL A 397 3.41 13.08 -4.36
CA VAL A 397 4.54 12.41 -5.03
C VAL A 397 5.56 12.10 -3.94
N PRO A 398 5.92 10.83 -3.72
CA PRO A 398 6.93 10.50 -2.72
C PRO A 398 8.30 11.07 -3.11
N ASP A 399 9.00 11.60 -2.12
CA ASP A 399 10.27 12.34 -2.27
C ASP A 399 11.48 11.45 -2.61
N THR A 400 11.25 10.25 -3.12
CA THR A 400 12.29 9.27 -3.36
C THR A 400 12.39 8.93 -4.84
N ALA A 401 13.59 9.06 -5.41
CA ALA A 401 13.96 8.51 -6.72
C ALA A 401 13.63 7.01 -6.87
N SER A 402 13.24 6.38 -5.79
CA SER A 402 13.00 4.96 -5.63
C SER A 402 11.61 4.50 -6.08
N ASN A 403 10.65 5.42 -6.24
CA ASN A 403 9.27 5.12 -6.62
C ASN A 403 8.94 5.61 -8.04
N GLN A 404 9.96 5.74 -8.87
CA GLN A 404 9.80 6.19 -10.25
C GLN A 404 9.41 5.04 -11.18
N LEU A 405 8.66 5.39 -12.21
CA LEU A 405 8.44 4.53 -13.37
C LEU A 405 9.75 4.31 -14.12
N PRO A 406 9.89 3.22 -14.90
CA PRO A 406 11.07 2.98 -15.72
C PRO A 406 11.38 4.17 -16.63
N LEU A 407 12.67 4.43 -16.91
CA LEU A 407 13.08 5.53 -17.77
C LEU A 407 12.50 5.46 -19.20
N GLU A 408 12.24 4.24 -19.66
CA GLU A 408 11.64 3.99 -20.98
C GLU A 408 10.11 4.11 -20.97
N TYR A 409 9.48 4.19 -19.81
CA TYR A 409 8.04 4.39 -19.70
C TYR A 409 7.67 5.81 -20.12
N GLN A 410 6.76 5.92 -21.06
CA GLN A 410 6.24 7.22 -21.51
C GLN A 410 4.93 7.52 -20.82
N SER A 411 4.80 8.75 -20.33
CA SER A 411 3.57 9.24 -19.70
C SER A 411 2.38 9.15 -20.64
N ARG A 412 1.24 8.71 -20.14
CA ARG A 412 0.07 8.35 -20.95
C ARG A 412 -1.23 8.48 -20.17
N GLN A 413 -2.33 8.52 -20.89
CA GLN A 413 -3.69 8.42 -20.35
C GLN A 413 -4.38 7.13 -20.79
N ASN A 414 -5.48 6.79 -20.15
CA ASN A 414 -6.35 5.65 -20.50
C ASN A 414 -5.58 4.32 -20.57
N GLN A 415 -4.52 4.17 -19.78
CA GLN A 415 -3.87 2.89 -19.58
C GLN A 415 -4.70 2.04 -18.60
N SER A 416 -4.70 0.74 -18.80
CA SER A 416 -5.27 -0.17 -17.82
C SER A 416 -4.25 -0.50 -16.75
N VAL A 417 -4.66 -0.42 -15.49
CA VAL A 417 -3.86 -0.83 -14.35
C VAL A 417 -4.52 -2.01 -13.66
N ILE A 418 -3.82 -3.13 -13.61
CA ILE A 418 -4.31 -4.38 -13.04
C ILE A 418 -3.41 -4.79 -11.90
N VAL A 419 -4.00 -5.09 -10.75
CA VAL A 419 -3.30 -5.75 -9.64
C VAL A 419 -3.63 -7.23 -9.69
N ASN A 420 -2.60 -8.05 -9.88
CA ASN A 420 -2.75 -9.49 -9.84
C ASN A 420 -1.65 -10.08 -8.95
N GLN A 421 -2.06 -10.87 -7.95
CA GLN A 421 -1.20 -11.40 -6.91
C GLN A 421 -0.43 -10.25 -6.21
N LYS A 422 0.89 -10.25 -6.32
CA LYS A 422 1.78 -9.25 -5.70
C LYS A 422 2.36 -8.25 -6.72
N SER A 423 1.73 -8.08 -7.86
CA SER A 423 2.25 -7.25 -8.96
C SER A 423 1.20 -6.31 -9.51
N ILE A 424 1.66 -5.13 -9.93
CA ILE A 424 0.91 -4.16 -10.72
C ILE A 424 1.29 -4.35 -12.19
N TYR A 425 0.31 -4.35 -13.07
CA TYR A 425 0.51 -4.38 -14.52
C TYR A 425 -0.02 -3.09 -15.11
N LEU A 426 0.82 -2.38 -15.86
CA LEU A 426 0.46 -1.20 -16.64
C LEU A 426 0.38 -1.65 -18.10
N ILE A 427 -0.79 -1.53 -18.72
CA ILE A 427 -1.06 -2.10 -20.05
C ILE A 427 -1.65 -1.04 -20.95
N GLY A 428 -1.05 -0.83 -22.12
CA GLY A 428 -1.59 0.03 -23.16
C GLY A 428 -1.64 1.50 -22.79
N GLY A 429 -2.71 2.17 -23.17
CA GLY A 429 -2.90 3.61 -23.03
C GLY A 429 -2.47 4.39 -24.26
N GLN A 430 -2.55 5.72 -24.19
CA GLN A 430 -2.27 6.60 -25.33
C GLN A 430 -1.65 7.93 -24.93
N SER A 431 -0.86 8.49 -25.82
CA SER A 431 -0.45 9.90 -25.80
C SER A 431 -1.27 10.68 -26.84
N HIS A 432 -0.96 11.97 -27.05
CA HIS A 432 -1.65 12.78 -28.07
C HIS A 432 -1.55 12.19 -29.49
N THR A 433 -0.47 11.50 -29.80
CA THR A 433 -0.15 11.06 -31.17
C THR A 433 0.10 9.57 -31.29
N THR A 434 0.22 8.84 -30.18
CA THR A 434 0.68 7.46 -30.17
C THR A 434 -0.15 6.65 -29.18
N SER A 435 -0.59 5.47 -29.59
CA SER A 435 -1.11 4.46 -28.69
C SER A 435 0.01 3.52 -28.28
N PHE A 436 -0.05 3.01 -27.07
CA PHE A 436 0.93 2.08 -26.55
C PHE A 436 0.37 0.66 -26.56
N SER A 437 1.23 -0.29 -26.90
CA SER A 437 0.89 -1.72 -26.90
C SER A 437 1.85 -2.54 -26.03
N ASP A 438 2.50 -1.87 -25.11
CA ASP A 438 3.46 -2.44 -24.16
C ASP A 438 2.80 -2.88 -22.85
N VAL A 439 3.52 -3.69 -22.09
CA VAL A 439 3.15 -4.11 -20.73
C VAL A 439 4.34 -3.93 -19.82
N TYR A 440 4.13 -3.25 -18.73
CA TYR A 440 5.07 -3.17 -17.60
C TYR A 440 4.51 -3.93 -16.40
N ARG A 441 5.36 -4.65 -15.71
CA ARG A 441 5.06 -5.28 -14.43
C ARG A 441 5.90 -4.63 -13.34
N GLY A 442 5.25 -4.13 -12.31
CA GLY A 442 5.90 -3.58 -11.11
C GLY A 442 5.52 -4.35 -9.87
N ARG A 443 6.44 -4.42 -8.91
CA ARG A 443 6.11 -4.92 -7.58
C ARG A 443 6.99 -4.27 -6.53
N LEU A 444 6.47 -4.13 -5.31
CA LEU A 444 7.25 -3.72 -4.16
C LEU A 444 8.20 -4.83 -3.72
N ASN A 445 9.42 -4.46 -3.34
CA ASN A 445 10.40 -5.39 -2.79
C ASN A 445 9.90 -6.08 -1.52
N SER A 446 9.10 -5.43 -0.69
CA SER A 446 8.50 -6.01 0.52
C SER A 446 7.53 -7.16 0.24
N LEU A 447 7.06 -7.28 -1.00
CA LEU A 447 6.10 -8.31 -1.42
C LEU A 447 6.75 -9.47 -2.19
N GLN A 448 8.08 -9.55 -2.17
CA GLN A 448 8.82 -10.64 -2.83
C GLN A 448 8.65 -11.98 -2.11
#